data_4a3ea0c7481189102744e5963d4f1c2c
#
_entry.id   4a3ea0c7481189102744e5963d4f1c2c
#
_cell.length_a   1.000
_cell.length_b   1.000
_cell.length_c   1.000
_cell.angle_alpha   90.00
_cell.angle_beta   90.00
_cell.angle_gamma   90.00
#
_symmetry.space_group_name_H-M   'P 1'
#
loop_
_entity.id
_entity.type
_entity.pdbx_description
1 polymer ?
#
loop_
_entity_poly.entity_id
_entity_poly.type
_entity_poly.pdbx_seq_one_letter_code
_entity_poly.pdbx_strand_id
1 'polypeptide(L)'
;AQDRKSSLYTMSKQFKEMREPFKRLDTQEAKSRSNALKIMVNTFYGSNTNPYMTYGDLSVGIAITGVARWLIMGARKLITLKNGDVVVYIHTDGVNTSTDIDVDWLNTELQKAMGVVFPFSEKRWIEVEKDTFREGFWIQIGNYVLRKKDGSLIKHGSTFKSKSRSTFYKKVLNKLIDARLDNNVTNDFVNDLYDFKNYELEDFVQMRTMNKEINDYKTENDL
;
A
#
# COMPACT_ATOMS: atom_id res chain seq x y z
N ALA A 1 34.03 3.44 -15.37
CA ALA A 1 32.98 4.46 -15.62
C ALA A 1 31.68 4.17 -14.84
N GLN A 2 31.58 3.04 -14.14
CA GLN A 2 30.35 2.64 -13.42
C GLN A 2 30.28 3.08 -11.95
N ASP A 3 31.30 3.70 -11.41
CA ASP A 3 31.37 4.12 -10.00
C ASP A 3 30.85 5.54 -9.70
N ARG A 4 30.31 6.22 -10.70
CA ARG A 4 29.69 7.54 -10.46
C ARG A 4 28.30 7.33 -9.87
N LYS A 5 28.21 7.39 -8.54
CA LYS A 5 26.93 7.50 -7.85
C LYS A 5 26.22 8.74 -8.34
N SER A 6 25.04 8.58 -8.93
CA SER A 6 24.24 9.72 -9.37
C SER A 6 23.88 10.59 -8.16
N SER A 7 23.79 11.90 -8.36
CA SER A 7 23.31 12.84 -7.33
C SER A 7 21.96 12.41 -6.75
N LEU A 8 21.07 11.88 -7.58
CA LEU A 8 19.78 11.33 -7.16
C LEU A 8 19.91 10.14 -6.20
N TYR A 9 20.85 9.22 -6.47
CA TYR A 9 21.16 8.13 -5.53
C TYR A 9 21.64 8.67 -4.18
N THR A 10 22.57 9.62 -4.20
CA THR A 10 23.13 10.22 -2.99
C THR A 10 22.06 10.92 -2.16
N MET A 11 21.19 11.72 -2.79
CA MET A 11 20.09 12.41 -2.14
C MET A 11 19.05 11.42 -1.59
N SER A 12 18.64 10.43 -2.38
CA SER A 12 17.69 9.40 -1.92
C SER A 12 18.22 8.64 -0.72
N LYS A 13 19.52 8.32 -0.70
CA LYS A 13 20.18 7.67 0.41
C LYS A 13 20.16 8.56 1.65
N GLN A 14 20.54 9.84 1.53
CA GLN A 14 20.52 10.79 2.64
C GLN A 14 19.12 10.91 3.25
N PHE A 15 18.05 11.07 2.44
CA PHE A 15 16.69 11.15 2.97
C PHE A 15 16.22 9.85 3.63
N LYS A 16 16.63 8.68 3.12
CA LYS A 16 16.39 7.40 3.81
C LYS A 16 17.09 7.36 5.17
N GLU A 17 18.35 7.72 5.23
CA GLU A 17 19.14 7.75 6.48
C GLU A 17 18.52 8.75 7.48
N MET A 18 18.13 9.95 7.05
CA MET A 18 17.43 10.93 7.89
C MET A 18 16.07 10.42 8.40
N ARG A 19 15.41 9.55 7.68
CA ARG A 19 14.10 8.99 8.04
C ARG A 19 14.17 7.93 9.13
N GLU A 20 15.23 7.13 9.18
CA GLU A 20 15.33 5.97 10.08
C GLU A 20 15.14 6.29 11.57
N PRO A 21 15.68 7.39 12.15
CA PRO A 21 15.41 7.73 13.55
C PRO A 21 13.93 7.98 13.83
N PHE A 22 13.21 8.62 12.89
CA PHE A 22 11.80 8.95 13.05
C PHE A 22 10.85 7.76 12.92
N LYS A 23 11.24 6.69 12.22
CA LYS A 23 10.45 5.45 12.15
C LYS A 23 10.31 4.75 13.50
N ARG A 24 11.29 4.93 14.38
CA ARG A 24 11.38 4.26 15.68
C ARG A 24 10.63 5.00 16.80
N LEU A 25 10.20 6.23 16.54
CA LEU A 25 9.51 7.09 17.50
C LEU A 25 8.00 7.07 17.23
N ASP A 26 7.22 6.81 18.28
CA ASP A 26 5.74 6.77 18.20
C ASP A 26 5.08 8.12 18.52
N THR A 27 5.73 9.23 18.19
CA THR A 27 5.15 10.56 18.33
C THR A 27 4.52 11.04 17.03
N GLN A 28 3.50 11.89 17.12
CA GLN A 28 2.83 12.46 15.93
C GLN A 28 3.81 13.29 15.09
N GLU A 29 4.72 14.01 15.72
CA GLU A 29 5.74 14.79 15.04
C GLU A 29 6.72 13.88 14.26
N ALA A 30 7.19 12.80 14.87
CA ALA A 30 8.07 11.85 14.21
C ALA A 30 7.38 11.16 13.02
N LYS A 31 6.11 10.80 13.16
CA LYS A 31 5.30 10.26 12.06
C LYS A 31 5.18 11.25 10.91
N SER A 32 4.93 12.52 11.20
CA SER A 32 4.84 13.58 10.19
C SER A 32 6.17 13.79 9.47
N ARG A 33 7.29 13.86 10.20
CA ARG A 33 8.63 13.98 9.62
C ARG A 33 9.02 12.78 8.78
N SER A 34 8.76 11.56 9.27
CA SER A 34 8.97 10.32 8.52
C SER A 34 8.18 10.29 7.22
N ASN A 35 6.92 10.75 7.23
CA ASN A 35 6.08 10.84 6.04
C ASN A 35 6.58 11.89 5.04
N ALA A 36 7.00 13.06 5.51
CA ALA A 36 7.56 14.09 4.64
C ALA A 36 8.81 13.57 3.89
N LEU A 37 9.74 12.93 4.62
CA LEU A 37 10.93 12.33 4.02
C LEU A 37 10.59 11.20 3.04
N LYS A 38 9.56 10.38 3.34
CA LYS A 38 9.06 9.37 2.40
C LYS A 38 8.54 9.99 1.11
N ILE A 39 7.79 11.08 1.21
CA ILE A 39 7.27 11.81 0.04
C ILE A 39 8.43 12.34 -0.79
N MET A 40 9.45 12.92 -0.18
CA MET A 40 10.63 13.42 -0.87
C MET A 40 11.34 12.31 -1.66
N VAL A 41 11.58 11.14 -1.07
CA VAL A 41 12.18 9.98 -1.76
C VAL A 41 11.31 9.54 -2.94
N ASN A 42 9.99 9.47 -2.76
CA ASN A 42 9.07 9.08 -3.84
C ASN A 42 9.01 10.13 -4.96
N THR A 43 9.18 11.40 -4.63
CA THR A 43 9.23 12.49 -5.61
C THR A 43 10.42 12.34 -6.55
N PHE A 44 11.56 11.86 -6.09
CA PHE A 44 12.70 11.59 -6.98
C PHE A 44 12.36 10.55 -8.04
N TYR A 45 11.67 9.47 -7.66
CA TYR A 45 11.17 8.51 -8.64
C TYR A 45 10.20 9.18 -9.62
N GLY A 46 9.20 9.90 -9.12
CA GLY A 46 8.21 10.59 -9.94
C GLY A 46 8.83 11.60 -10.90
N SER A 47 9.83 12.35 -10.44
CA SER A 47 10.55 13.34 -11.28
C SER A 47 11.36 12.67 -12.39
N ASN A 48 12.00 11.53 -12.09
CA ASN A 48 12.75 10.78 -13.10
C ASN A 48 11.87 10.14 -14.17
N THR A 49 10.64 9.78 -13.83
CA THR A 49 9.69 9.16 -14.76
C THR A 49 8.87 10.16 -15.57
N ASN A 50 8.93 11.44 -15.20
CA ASN A 50 8.15 12.50 -15.85
C ASN A 50 8.92 13.09 -17.04
N PRO A 51 8.46 12.91 -18.30
CA PRO A 51 9.15 13.41 -19.50
C PRO A 51 9.20 14.94 -19.58
N TYR A 52 8.40 15.65 -18.80
CA TYR A 52 8.40 17.11 -18.76
C TYR A 52 9.41 17.69 -17.76
N MET A 53 10.07 16.85 -16.97
CA MET A 53 11.12 17.29 -16.06
C MET A 53 12.48 17.32 -16.76
N THR A 54 13.30 18.32 -16.46
CA THR A 54 14.64 18.51 -17.06
C THR A 54 15.55 17.30 -16.91
N TYR A 55 15.33 16.50 -15.85
CA TYR A 55 16.10 15.27 -15.55
C TYR A 55 15.26 14.00 -15.76
N GLY A 56 14.11 14.14 -16.41
CA GLY A 56 13.22 13.01 -16.65
C GLY A 56 13.81 12.06 -17.68
N ASP A 57 13.92 10.80 -17.29
CA ASP A 57 14.29 9.70 -18.16
C ASP A 57 13.37 8.51 -17.89
N LEU A 58 12.44 8.30 -18.81
CA LEU A 58 11.46 7.23 -18.71
C LEU A 58 12.12 5.85 -18.62
N SER A 59 13.29 5.68 -19.24
CA SER A 59 14.01 4.40 -19.21
C SER A 59 14.49 4.04 -17.79
N VAL A 60 14.87 5.03 -17.00
CA VAL A 60 15.21 4.86 -15.57
C VAL A 60 13.98 4.38 -14.78
N GLY A 61 12.82 5.00 -15.02
CA GLY A 61 11.58 4.58 -14.36
C GLY A 61 11.16 3.17 -14.72
N ILE A 62 11.27 2.80 -16.00
CA ILE A 62 11.01 1.42 -16.48
C ILE A 62 11.98 0.43 -15.84
N ALA A 63 13.27 0.77 -15.74
CA ALA A 63 14.27 -0.07 -15.11
C ALA A 63 13.97 -0.30 -13.62
N ILE A 64 13.64 0.76 -12.87
CA ILE A 64 13.29 0.66 -11.44
C ILE A 64 12.09 -0.26 -11.24
N THR A 65 11.01 -0.04 -11.99
CA THR A 65 9.79 -0.86 -11.87
C THR A 65 10.00 -2.29 -12.40
N GLY A 66 10.83 -2.46 -13.41
CA GLY A 66 11.24 -3.76 -13.95
C GLY A 66 11.99 -4.60 -12.91
N VAL A 67 12.99 -4.01 -12.24
CA VAL A 67 13.72 -4.67 -11.14
C VAL A 67 12.81 -4.98 -9.97
N ALA A 68 11.94 -4.04 -9.56
CA ALA A 68 10.98 -4.27 -8.47
C ALA A 68 10.04 -5.44 -8.79
N ARG A 69 9.51 -5.50 -10.02
CA ARG A 69 8.66 -6.62 -10.48
C ARG A 69 9.43 -7.94 -10.50
N TRP A 70 10.65 -7.93 -11.00
CA TRP A 70 11.50 -9.12 -11.00
C TRP A 70 11.75 -9.64 -9.60
N LEU A 71 12.03 -8.77 -8.64
CA LEU A 71 12.24 -9.13 -7.23
C LEU A 71 10.99 -9.75 -6.59
N ILE A 72 9.83 -9.15 -6.78
CA ILE A 72 8.60 -9.66 -6.17
C ILE A 72 8.19 -11.00 -6.78
N MET A 73 8.36 -11.18 -8.08
CA MET A 73 8.11 -12.47 -8.75
C MET A 73 9.16 -13.52 -8.37
N GLY A 74 10.41 -13.10 -8.16
CA GLY A 74 11.48 -13.95 -7.63
C GLY A 74 11.16 -14.43 -6.21
N ALA A 75 10.74 -13.53 -5.34
CA ALA A 75 10.30 -13.86 -3.98
C ALA A 75 9.15 -14.87 -4.01
N ARG A 76 8.11 -14.63 -4.84
CA ARG A 76 7.03 -15.61 -5.04
C ARG A 76 7.57 -16.98 -5.43
N LYS A 77 8.43 -17.04 -6.45
CA LYS A 77 8.99 -18.30 -6.95
C LYS A 77 9.78 -19.04 -5.87
N LEU A 78 10.63 -18.34 -5.14
CA LEU A 78 11.42 -18.91 -4.04
C LEU A 78 10.52 -19.46 -2.94
N ILE A 79 9.52 -18.68 -2.51
CA ILE A 79 8.54 -19.12 -1.50
C ILE A 79 7.82 -20.37 -1.97
N THR A 80 7.30 -20.39 -3.19
CA THR A 80 6.57 -21.55 -3.74
C THR A 80 7.47 -22.79 -3.85
N LEU A 81 8.73 -22.63 -4.25
CA LEU A 81 9.67 -23.75 -4.33
C LEU A 81 10.00 -24.37 -2.97
N LYS A 82 10.10 -23.55 -1.91
CA LYS A 82 10.44 -24.02 -0.55
C LYS A 82 9.21 -24.51 0.23
N ASN A 83 8.09 -23.80 0.10
CA ASN A 83 6.94 -23.96 1.00
C ASN A 83 5.69 -24.52 0.29
N GLY A 84 5.75 -24.76 -1.03
CA GLY A 84 4.57 -25.12 -1.82
C GLY A 84 3.71 -23.90 -2.18
N ASP A 85 2.47 -24.15 -2.57
CA ASP A 85 1.54 -23.11 -3.03
C ASP A 85 0.87 -22.38 -1.85
N VAL A 86 1.66 -21.59 -1.16
CA VAL A 86 1.24 -20.81 0.02
C VAL A 86 1.04 -19.32 -0.27
N VAL A 87 1.39 -18.85 -1.47
CA VAL A 87 1.25 -17.45 -1.85
C VAL A 87 -0.19 -17.18 -2.27
N VAL A 88 -0.90 -16.37 -1.47
CA VAL A 88 -2.33 -16.06 -1.68
C VAL A 88 -2.58 -14.74 -2.39
N TYR A 89 -1.66 -13.77 -2.26
CA TYR A 89 -1.84 -12.46 -2.88
C TYR A 89 -0.52 -11.71 -3.05
N ILE A 90 -0.40 -10.97 -4.15
CA ILE A 90 0.74 -10.10 -4.43
C ILE A 90 0.23 -8.72 -4.81
N HIS A 91 0.79 -7.70 -4.20
CA HIS A 91 0.46 -6.32 -4.52
C HIS A 91 1.65 -5.39 -4.33
N THR A 92 1.99 -4.64 -5.36
CA THR A 92 3.07 -3.64 -5.42
C THR A 92 4.42 -4.21 -4.96
N ASP A 93 4.71 -4.15 -3.67
CA ASP A 93 5.97 -4.55 -3.00
C ASP A 93 5.77 -5.62 -1.92
N GLY A 94 4.56 -6.17 -1.80
CA GLY A 94 4.18 -7.16 -0.80
C GLY A 94 3.76 -8.50 -1.38
N VAL A 95 4.15 -9.58 -0.69
CA VAL A 95 3.70 -10.95 -0.93
C VAL A 95 3.00 -11.43 0.33
N ASN A 96 1.72 -11.81 0.20
CA ASN A 96 0.96 -12.38 1.30
C ASN A 96 0.93 -13.91 1.17
N THR A 97 1.19 -14.60 2.27
CA THR A 97 1.24 -16.06 2.34
C THR A 97 0.26 -16.58 3.38
N SER A 98 -0.25 -17.78 3.15
CA SER A 98 -1.15 -18.48 4.10
C SER A 98 -0.40 -19.13 5.28
N THR A 99 0.92 -19.23 5.18
CA THR A 99 1.79 -19.78 6.21
C THR A 99 2.93 -18.84 6.56
N ASP A 100 3.56 -19.08 7.68
CA ASP A 100 4.73 -18.32 8.09
C ASP A 100 5.94 -18.65 7.20
N ILE A 101 6.71 -17.61 6.83
CA ILE A 101 7.88 -17.73 5.96
C ILE A 101 9.13 -17.32 6.73
N ASP A 102 10.18 -18.10 6.54
CA ASP A 102 11.53 -17.78 7.00
C ASP A 102 12.09 -16.59 6.19
N VAL A 103 12.03 -15.41 6.79
CA VAL A 103 12.41 -14.15 6.14
C VAL A 103 13.92 -14.03 6.00
N ASP A 104 14.69 -14.58 6.91
CA ASP A 104 16.16 -14.52 6.84
C ASP A 104 16.69 -15.37 5.68
N TRP A 105 16.10 -16.54 5.49
CA TRP A 105 16.36 -17.34 4.30
C TRP A 105 15.96 -16.59 3.02
N LEU A 106 14.74 -16.02 2.97
CA LEU A 106 14.28 -15.30 1.79
C LEU A 106 15.16 -14.11 1.44
N ASN A 107 15.57 -13.34 2.44
CA ASN A 107 16.52 -12.24 2.29
C ASN A 107 17.86 -12.74 1.72
N THR A 108 18.36 -13.87 2.22
CA THR A 108 19.61 -14.46 1.76
C THR A 108 19.53 -14.87 0.29
N GLU A 109 18.46 -15.55 -0.11
CA GLU A 109 18.28 -16.01 -1.50
C GLU A 109 18.07 -14.84 -2.48
N LEU A 110 17.27 -13.86 -2.10
CA LEU A 110 17.08 -12.65 -2.91
C LEU A 110 18.38 -11.86 -3.03
N GLN A 111 19.17 -11.76 -1.98
CA GLN A 111 20.46 -11.09 -2.02
C GLN A 111 21.46 -11.82 -2.95
N LYS A 112 21.48 -13.16 -2.92
CA LYS A 112 22.28 -13.96 -3.88
C LYS A 112 21.85 -13.67 -5.33
N ALA A 113 20.54 -13.69 -5.60
CA ALA A 113 20.01 -13.40 -6.91
C ALA A 113 20.37 -11.98 -7.39
N MET A 114 20.29 -10.99 -6.51
CA MET A 114 20.72 -9.61 -6.78
C MET A 114 22.21 -9.52 -7.05
N GLY A 115 23.04 -10.27 -6.34
CA GLY A 115 24.49 -10.33 -6.57
C GLY A 115 24.86 -10.86 -7.96
N VAL A 116 24.04 -11.76 -8.52
CA VAL A 116 24.22 -12.23 -9.92
C VAL A 116 23.90 -11.11 -10.92
N VAL A 117 22.83 -10.35 -10.68
CA VAL A 117 22.40 -9.26 -11.60
C VAL A 117 23.29 -8.03 -11.45
N PHE A 118 23.75 -7.74 -10.25
CA PHE A 118 24.58 -6.57 -9.91
C PHE A 118 25.90 -6.97 -9.23
N PRO A 119 26.80 -7.66 -9.95
CA PRO A 119 28.00 -8.29 -9.36
C PRO A 119 29.01 -7.30 -8.77
N PHE A 120 28.90 -6.02 -9.12
CA PHE A 120 29.83 -4.97 -8.66
C PHE A 120 29.35 -4.24 -7.40
N SER A 121 28.24 -4.66 -6.80
CA SER A 121 27.72 -4.01 -5.60
C SER A 121 27.99 -4.84 -4.34
N GLU A 122 28.71 -4.24 -3.44
CA GLU A 122 29.01 -4.81 -2.11
C GLU A 122 27.86 -4.60 -1.10
N LYS A 123 26.77 -3.94 -1.50
CA LYS A 123 25.73 -3.51 -0.56
C LYS A 123 24.53 -4.46 -0.57
N ARG A 124 23.88 -4.54 0.60
CA ARG A 124 22.56 -5.16 0.75
C ARG A 124 21.52 -4.33 0.00
N TRP A 125 20.99 -4.88 -1.07
CA TRP A 125 20.08 -4.18 -1.97
C TRP A 125 18.63 -4.21 -1.52
N ILE A 126 18.26 -5.27 -0.83
CA ILE A 126 16.87 -5.54 -0.48
C ILE A 126 16.81 -6.04 0.96
N GLU A 127 15.75 -5.67 1.63
CA GLU A 127 15.39 -6.17 2.93
C GLU A 127 13.90 -6.45 2.94
N VAL A 128 13.54 -7.69 3.19
CA VAL A 128 12.16 -8.13 3.36
C VAL A 128 11.82 -8.00 4.84
N GLU A 129 10.80 -7.22 5.15
CA GLU A 129 10.19 -7.13 6.47
C GLU A 129 8.96 -8.04 6.53
N LYS A 130 8.65 -8.58 7.71
CA LYS A 130 7.49 -9.46 7.90
C LYS A 130 6.49 -8.85 8.86
N ASP A 131 5.25 -8.76 8.39
CA ASP A 131 4.08 -8.51 9.23
C ASP A 131 3.25 -9.79 9.35
N THR A 132 2.74 -10.07 10.54
CA THR A 132 1.89 -11.25 10.79
C THR A 132 0.47 -10.81 11.12
N PHE A 133 -0.49 -11.44 10.43
CA PHE A 133 -1.91 -11.20 10.61
C PHE A 133 -2.60 -12.50 11.04
N ARG A 134 -3.70 -12.36 11.78
CA ARG A 134 -4.51 -13.49 12.20
C ARG A 134 -5.32 -14.05 11.03
N GLU A 135 -5.89 -13.14 10.24
CA GLU A 135 -6.73 -13.45 9.09
C GLU A 135 -6.88 -12.24 8.18
N GLY A 136 -7.39 -12.47 6.98
CA GLY A 136 -7.66 -11.39 6.03
C GLY A 136 -8.47 -11.87 4.84
N PHE A 137 -9.04 -10.93 4.11
CA PHE A 137 -9.68 -11.20 2.84
C PHE A 137 -9.47 -10.07 1.85
N TRP A 138 -9.52 -10.41 0.59
CA TRP A 138 -9.32 -9.51 -0.53
C TRP A 138 -10.66 -9.33 -1.27
N ILE A 139 -11.09 -8.07 -1.42
CA ILE A 139 -12.34 -7.72 -2.11
C ILE A 139 -12.08 -7.66 -3.62
N GLN A 140 -10.99 -7.00 -3.98
CA GLN A 140 -10.49 -6.87 -5.36
C GLN A 140 -9.03 -6.47 -5.34
N ILE A 141 -8.40 -6.39 -6.51
CA ILE A 141 -7.01 -5.95 -6.63
C ILE A 141 -6.82 -4.60 -5.95
N GLY A 142 -5.88 -4.54 -5.00
CA GLY A 142 -5.57 -3.33 -4.23
C GLY A 142 -6.55 -2.99 -3.11
N ASN A 143 -7.62 -3.76 -2.89
CA ASN A 143 -8.56 -3.56 -1.79
C ASN A 143 -8.67 -4.82 -0.93
N TYR A 144 -8.18 -4.75 0.30
CA TYR A 144 -8.17 -5.86 1.23
C TYR A 144 -8.29 -5.39 2.69
N VAL A 145 -8.67 -6.33 3.53
CA VAL A 145 -8.75 -6.15 4.98
C VAL A 145 -7.92 -7.24 5.65
N LEU A 146 -7.07 -6.83 6.60
CA LEU A 146 -6.26 -7.72 7.42
C LEU A 146 -6.56 -7.46 8.89
N ARG A 147 -6.77 -8.53 9.67
CA ARG A 147 -6.95 -8.46 11.14
C ARG A 147 -5.63 -8.81 11.82
N LYS A 148 -5.10 -7.90 12.62
CA LYS A 148 -3.91 -8.15 13.44
C LYS A 148 -4.21 -9.09 14.59
N LYS A 149 -3.16 -9.56 15.27
CA LYS A 149 -3.28 -10.41 16.46
C LYS A 149 -3.99 -9.72 17.62
N ASP A 150 -3.88 -8.41 17.73
CA ASP A 150 -4.57 -7.57 18.73
C ASP A 150 -6.04 -7.27 18.39
N GLY A 151 -6.55 -7.80 17.27
CA GLY A 151 -7.91 -7.59 16.78
C GLY A 151 -8.08 -6.34 15.93
N SER A 152 -7.09 -5.43 15.88
CA SER A 152 -7.19 -4.23 15.07
C SER A 152 -7.18 -4.55 13.56
N LEU A 153 -7.90 -3.72 12.77
CA LEU A 153 -8.06 -3.92 11.35
C LEU A 153 -7.18 -2.96 10.55
N ILE A 154 -6.47 -3.50 9.57
CA ILE A 154 -5.87 -2.73 8.48
C ILE A 154 -6.79 -2.82 7.27
N LYS A 155 -7.29 -1.67 6.82
CA LYS A 155 -8.12 -1.54 5.62
C LYS A 155 -7.31 -0.83 4.54
N HIS A 156 -7.03 -1.53 3.44
CA HIS A 156 -6.24 -0.99 2.34
C HIS A 156 -7.10 -0.84 1.08
N GLY A 157 -6.87 0.28 0.38
CA GLY A 157 -7.45 0.55 -0.93
C GLY A 157 -8.47 1.69 -0.97
N SER A 158 -8.86 2.06 -2.18
CA SER A 158 -9.76 3.20 -2.46
C SER A 158 -11.16 3.00 -1.89
N THR A 159 -11.62 1.75 -1.79
CA THR A 159 -12.92 1.39 -1.20
C THR A 159 -13.09 1.95 0.21
N PHE A 160 -12.01 2.01 0.99
CA PHE A 160 -12.04 2.47 2.39
C PHE A 160 -11.64 3.94 2.57
N LYS A 161 -10.91 4.51 1.62
CA LYS A 161 -10.30 5.86 1.74
C LYS A 161 -11.16 6.99 1.16
N SER A 162 -12.20 6.66 0.40
CA SER A 162 -13.02 7.70 -0.24
C SER A 162 -13.75 8.55 0.79
N LYS A 163 -13.44 9.86 0.80
CA LYS A 163 -14.10 10.85 1.64
C LYS A 163 -15.51 11.19 1.16
N SER A 164 -15.80 10.97 -0.13
CA SER A 164 -17.08 11.31 -0.78
C SER A 164 -18.19 10.30 -0.52
N ARG A 165 -17.91 9.17 0.12
CA ARG A 165 -18.93 8.17 0.43
C ARG A 165 -19.74 8.58 1.66
N SER A 166 -21.06 8.34 1.61
CA SER A 166 -21.98 8.61 2.72
C SER A 166 -21.57 7.83 3.98
N THR A 167 -22.01 8.31 5.13
CA THR A 167 -21.83 7.62 6.42
C THR A 167 -22.55 6.26 6.42
N PHE A 168 -23.72 6.17 5.81
CA PHE A 168 -24.44 4.93 5.59
C PHE A 168 -23.53 3.88 4.92
N TYR A 169 -22.93 4.22 3.78
CA TYR A 169 -22.02 3.30 3.10
C TYR A 169 -20.89 2.81 4.00
N LYS A 170 -20.29 3.72 4.79
CA LYS A 170 -19.20 3.36 5.72
C LYS A 170 -19.68 2.45 6.84
N LYS A 171 -20.86 2.70 7.40
CA LYS A 171 -21.48 1.86 8.45
C LYS A 171 -21.77 0.45 7.92
N VAL A 172 -22.41 0.36 6.76
CA VAL A 172 -22.72 -0.91 6.08
C VAL A 172 -21.46 -1.69 5.77
N LEU A 173 -20.45 -1.03 5.18
CA LEU A 173 -19.19 -1.68 4.84
C LEU A 173 -18.46 -2.21 6.08
N ASN A 174 -18.45 -1.46 7.19
CA ASN A 174 -17.82 -1.90 8.43
C ASN A 174 -18.54 -3.13 9.02
N LYS A 175 -19.88 -3.10 9.10
CA LYS A 175 -20.69 -4.25 9.55
C LYS A 175 -20.43 -5.50 8.69
N LEU A 176 -20.36 -5.35 7.36
CA LEU A 176 -20.05 -6.45 6.44
C LEU A 176 -18.64 -7.02 6.65
N ILE A 177 -17.65 -6.14 6.89
CA ILE A 177 -16.27 -6.58 7.17
C ILE A 177 -16.23 -7.42 8.44
N ASP A 178 -16.84 -6.93 9.52
CA ASP A 178 -16.85 -7.62 10.81
C ASP A 178 -17.57 -8.96 10.70
N ALA A 179 -18.77 -8.98 10.10
CA ALA A 179 -19.53 -10.21 9.88
C ALA A 179 -18.78 -11.22 8.99
N ARG A 180 -18.05 -10.74 7.97
CA ARG A 180 -17.25 -11.63 7.10
C ARG A 180 -16.06 -12.24 7.83
N LEU A 181 -15.39 -11.46 8.66
CA LEU A 181 -14.26 -11.95 9.47
C LEU A 181 -14.73 -12.91 10.57
N ASP A 182 -15.93 -12.72 11.11
CA ASP A 182 -16.49 -13.58 12.15
C ASP A 182 -17.31 -14.75 11.57
N ASN A 183 -17.34 -14.93 10.25
CA ASN A 183 -18.13 -15.92 9.51
C ASN A 183 -19.64 -15.87 9.82
N ASN A 184 -20.17 -14.69 10.07
CA ASN A 184 -21.54 -14.44 10.53
C ASN A 184 -22.43 -13.78 9.45
N VAL A 185 -22.12 -13.96 8.19
CA VAL A 185 -22.92 -13.44 7.08
C VAL A 185 -24.09 -14.39 6.83
N THR A 186 -25.25 -14.10 7.45
CA THR A 186 -26.50 -14.82 7.27
C THR A 186 -27.50 -13.98 6.47
N ASN A 187 -28.58 -14.58 5.97
CA ASN A 187 -29.65 -13.85 5.30
C ASN A 187 -30.31 -12.83 6.24
N ASP A 188 -30.50 -13.18 7.50
CA ASP A 188 -31.08 -12.27 8.51
C ASP A 188 -30.16 -11.08 8.76
N PHE A 189 -28.85 -11.31 8.85
CA PHE A 189 -27.86 -10.22 8.92
C PHE A 189 -27.93 -9.29 7.71
N VAL A 190 -28.06 -9.85 6.51
CA VAL A 190 -28.16 -9.03 5.28
C VAL A 190 -29.46 -8.23 5.27
N ASN A 191 -30.60 -8.80 5.68
CA ASN A 191 -31.87 -8.11 5.81
C ASN A 191 -31.81 -6.97 6.83
N ASP A 192 -31.22 -7.20 8.01
CA ASP A 192 -30.99 -6.17 9.04
C ASP A 192 -30.11 -5.02 8.54
N LEU A 193 -29.11 -5.37 7.74
CA LEU A 193 -28.17 -4.39 7.16
C LEU A 193 -28.86 -3.40 6.21
N TYR A 194 -29.88 -3.85 5.50
CA TYR A 194 -30.69 -3.03 4.57
C TYR A 194 -31.99 -2.51 5.19
N ASP A 195 -32.25 -2.74 6.46
CA ASP A 195 -33.35 -2.08 7.16
C ASP A 195 -32.99 -0.62 7.42
N PHE A 196 -33.55 0.29 6.63
CA PHE A 196 -33.29 1.73 6.72
C PHE A 196 -33.71 2.35 8.05
N LYS A 197 -34.55 1.69 8.83
CA LYS A 197 -34.91 2.14 10.20
C LYS A 197 -33.70 2.17 11.14
N ASN A 198 -32.63 1.43 10.83
CA ASN A 198 -31.40 1.37 11.61
C ASN A 198 -30.43 2.53 11.32
N TYR A 199 -30.83 3.51 10.50
CA TYR A 199 -29.97 4.59 10.04
C TYR A 199 -30.69 5.95 10.12
N GLU A 200 -29.94 6.99 10.45
CA GLU A 200 -30.43 8.37 10.47
C GLU A 200 -30.39 8.98 9.05
N LEU A 201 -31.17 10.02 8.82
CA LEU A 201 -31.23 10.71 7.52
C LEU A 201 -29.84 11.24 7.11
N GLU A 202 -29.11 11.76 8.07
CA GLU A 202 -27.75 12.29 7.91
C GLU A 202 -26.74 11.24 7.42
N ASP A 203 -26.99 9.95 7.66
CA ASP A 203 -26.15 8.87 7.19
C ASP A 203 -26.13 8.77 5.64
N PHE A 204 -27.22 9.19 5.00
CA PHE A 204 -27.37 9.12 3.55
C PHE A 204 -26.76 10.32 2.81
N VAL A 205 -26.33 11.34 3.55
CA VAL A 205 -25.74 12.55 2.97
C VAL A 205 -24.36 12.21 2.40
N GLN A 206 -24.17 12.58 1.13
CA GLN A 206 -22.89 12.47 0.45
C GLN A 206 -22.20 13.83 0.38
N MET A 207 -21.01 13.93 0.96
CA MET A 207 -20.18 15.13 0.81
C MET A 207 -19.40 15.09 -0.50
N ARG A 208 -19.42 16.21 -1.23
CA ARG A 208 -18.58 16.43 -2.41
C ARG A 208 -17.71 17.64 -2.18
N THR A 209 -16.47 17.58 -2.64
CA THR A 209 -15.59 18.74 -2.67
C THR A 209 -16.05 19.65 -3.80
N MET A 210 -16.32 20.90 -3.48
CA MET A 210 -16.58 21.94 -4.47
C MET A 210 -15.25 22.55 -4.90
N ASN A 211 -15.00 22.60 -6.20
CA ASN A 211 -13.78 23.16 -6.78
C ASN A 211 -13.94 24.62 -7.23
N LYS A 212 -15.15 25.15 -7.11
CA LYS A 212 -15.52 26.53 -7.47
C LYS A 212 -16.26 27.19 -6.31
N GLU A 213 -16.43 28.48 -6.37
CA GLU A 213 -17.32 29.17 -5.44
C GLU A 213 -18.78 28.75 -5.64
N ILE A 214 -19.61 28.83 -4.58
CA ILE A 214 -21.01 28.39 -4.63
C ILE A 214 -21.77 29.06 -5.78
N ASN A 215 -21.51 30.35 -5.99
CA ASN A 215 -22.17 31.15 -7.03
C ASN A 215 -21.80 30.75 -8.47
N ASP A 216 -20.73 29.95 -8.64
CA ASP A 216 -20.30 29.49 -9.97
C ASP A 216 -21.01 28.18 -10.40
N TYR A 217 -21.85 27.61 -9.54
CA TYR A 217 -22.66 26.44 -9.87
C TYR A 217 -24.04 26.87 -10.34
N LYS A 218 -24.43 26.37 -11.49
CA LYS A 218 -25.78 26.57 -12.00
C LYS A 218 -26.80 25.91 -11.09
N THR A 219 -27.92 26.57 -10.87
CA THR A 219 -29.09 25.97 -10.22
C THR A 219 -29.92 25.21 -11.26
N GLU A 220 -30.85 24.36 -10.82
CA GLU A 220 -31.77 23.66 -11.74
C GLU A 220 -32.58 24.60 -12.62
N ASN A 221 -32.75 25.85 -12.21
CA ASN A 221 -33.46 26.88 -12.98
C ASN A 221 -32.57 27.52 -14.05
N ASP A 222 -31.30 27.19 -14.13
CA ASP A 222 -30.37 27.71 -15.15
C ASP A 222 -30.19 26.74 -16.34
N LEU A 223 -30.90 25.64 -16.34
CA LEU A 223 -31.02 24.63 -17.42
C LEU A 223 -32.32 24.72 -18.14
#